data_9ce37e598a6a9d03c151fb6d3ab3ad31
#
_entry.id   9ce37e598a6a9d03c151fb6d3ab3ad31
#
_cell.length_a   1.000
_cell.length_b   1.000
_cell.length_c   1.000
_cell.angle_alpha   90.00
_cell.angle_beta   90.00
_cell.angle_gamma   90.00
#
_symmetry.space_group_name_H-M   'P 1'
#
loop_
_entity.id
_entity.type
_entity.pdbx_description
1 polymer ?
#
loop_
_entity_poly.entity_id
_entity_poly.type
_entity_poly.pdbx_seq_one_letter_code
_entity_poly.pdbx_strand_id
1 'polypeptide(L)'
;AGLSEQEIERFVIPQRTRRHRAEKNEPLTVEESDRAVRLARIQSLAEETFDDPEKANRWLRMELAELGGEAPLTVAQTEAGTRVIETILGKIAWGAAA
;
A
#
# COMPACT_ATOMS: atom_id res chain seq x y z
N ALA A 1 -3.98 -11.80 3.19
CA ALA A 1 -3.15 -10.62 3.27
C ALA A 1 -2.89 -10.07 1.87
N GLY A 2 -2.50 -8.83 1.78
CA GLY A 2 -2.27 -8.15 0.52
C GLY A 2 -3.50 -7.39 0.04
N LEU A 3 -3.45 -6.94 -1.22
CA LEU A 3 -4.50 -6.11 -1.79
C LEU A 3 -5.68 -6.94 -2.28
N SER A 4 -6.90 -6.51 -1.95
CA SER A 4 -8.11 -7.10 -2.50
C SER A 4 -8.31 -6.62 -3.94
N GLU A 5 -9.24 -7.26 -4.66
CA GLU A 5 -9.64 -6.85 -6.02
C GLU A 5 -10.05 -5.38 -6.05
N GLN A 6 -10.85 -4.96 -5.06
CA GLN A 6 -11.33 -3.57 -4.97
C GLN A 6 -10.18 -2.60 -4.72
N GLU A 7 -9.20 -3.01 -3.92
CA GLU A 7 -8.03 -2.18 -3.63
C GLU A 7 -7.09 -2.09 -4.82
N ILE A 8 -6.92 -3.17 -5.58
CA ILE A 8 -6.15 -3.13 -6.82
C ILE A 8 -6.80 -2.16 -7.80
N GLU A 9 -8.13 -2.22 -7.92
CA GLU A 9 -8.88 -1.33 -8.77
C GLU A 9 -8.73 0.13 -8.34
N ARG A 10 -8.76 0.38 -7.04
CA ARG A 10 -8.67 1.75 -6.49
C ARG A 10 -7.25 2.30 -6.51
N PHE A 11 -6.25 1.50 -6.15
CA PHE A 11 -4.89 2.00 -5.91
C PHE A 11 -3.89 1.73 -7.03
N VAL A 12 -4.14 0.76 -7.87
CA VAL A 12 -3.19 0.37 -8.91
C VAL A 12 -3.73 0.67 -10.30
N ILE A 13 -4.81 -0.01 -10.69
CA ILE A 13 -5.35 0.09 -12.04
C ILE A 13 -6.86 -0.16 -12.01
N PRO A 14 -7.68 0.71 -12.65
CA PRO A 14 -9.13 0.48 -12.72
C PRO A 14 -9.44 -0.87 -13.39
N GLN A 15 -10.45 -1.55 -12.88
CA GLN A 15 -10.85 -2.85 -13.40
C GLN A 15 -11.13 -2.83 -14.92
N ARG A 16 -11.78 -1.78 -15.38
CA ARG A 16 -12.09 -1.59 -16.79
C ARG A 16 -10.81 -1.58 -17.64
N THR A 17 -9.80 -0.83 -17.20
CA THR A 17 -8.52 -0.74 -17.90
C THR A 17 -7.79 -2.07 -17.86
N ARG A 18 -7.78 -2.73 -16.69
CA ARG A 18 -7.14 -4.03 -16.50
C ARG A 18 -7.76 -5.08 -17.44
N ARG A 19 -9.09 -5.10 -17.50
CA ARG A 19 -9.82 -6.01 -18.36
C ARG A 19 -9.51 -5.78 -19.84
N HIS A 20 -9.50 -4.51 -20.24
CA HIS A 20 -9.20 -4.10 -21.61
C HIS A 20 -7.79 -4.53 -22.02
N ARG A 21 -6.82 -4.34 -21.14
CA ARG A 21 -5.43 -4.74 -21.41
C ARG A 21 -5.27 -6.24 -21.46
N ALA A 22 -5.97 -6.96 -20.60
CA ALA A 22 -5.94 -8.44 -20.62
C ALA A 22 -6.47 -8.97 -21.94
N GLU A 23 -7.54 -8.39 -22.47
CA GLU A 23 -8.11 -8.79 -23.76
C GLU A 23 -7.13 -8.52 -24.90
N LYS A 24 -6.36 -7.45 -24.81
CA LYS A 24 -5.37 -7.08 -25.84
C LYS A 24 -3.97 -7.61 -25.54
N ASN A 25 -3.86 -8.38 -24.46
CA ASN A 25 -2.56 -8.91 -24.02
C ASN A 25 -1.53 -7.81 -23.77
N GLU A 26 -1.98 -6.68 -23.20
CA GLU A 26 -1.12 -5.56 -22.88
C GLU A 26 -0.62 -5.65 -21.44
N PRO A 27 0.67 -5.42 -21.18
CA PRO A 27 1.20 -5.42 -19.81
C PRO A 27 0.81 -4.15 -19.07
N LEU A 28 1.06 -4.15 -17.76
CA LEU A 28 0.92 -2.94 -16.94
C LEU A 28 1.90 -1.86 -17.42
N THR A 29 1.52 -0.59 -17.29
CA THR A 29 2.45 0.50 -17.54
C THR A 29 3.51 0.52 -16.44
N VAL A 30 4.61 1.24 -16.70
CA VAL A 30 5.68 1.43 -15.71
C VAL A 30 5.11 2.05 -14.44
N GLU A 31 4.26 3.07 -14.55
CA GLU A 31 3.65 3.73 -13.41
C GLU A 31 2.76 2.79 -12.60
N GLU A 32 1.98 1.96 -13.27
CA GLU A 32 1.12 0.99 -12.61
C GLU A 32 1.93 -0.07 -11.89
N SER A 33 2.98 -0.56 -12.53
CA SER A 33 3.90 -1.52 -11.93
C SER A 33 4.60 -0.92 -10.71
N ASP A 34 5.04 0.33 -10.80
CA ASP A 34 5.69 1.02 -9.70
C ASP A 34 4.75 1.17 -8.50
N ARG A 35 3.49 1.52 -8.75
CA ARG A 35 2.50 1.61 -7.67
C ARG A 35 2.28 0.28 -6.99
N ALA A 36 2.15 -0.79 -7.78
CA ALA A 36 1.96 -2.13 -7.24
C ALA A 36 3.15 -2.56 -6.39
N VAL A 37 4.36 -2.31 -6.86
CA VAL A 37 5.60 -2.64 -6.13
C VAL A 37 5.70 -1.84 -4.83
N ARG A 38 5.39 -0.54 -4.87
CA ARG A 38 5.41 0.30 -3.67
C ARG A 38 4.43 -0.20 -2.62
N LEU A 39 3.20 -0.52 -3.03
CA LEU A 39 2.18 -1.00 -2.11
C LEU A 39 2.55 -2.37 -1.54
N ALA A 40 3.13 -3.25 -2.34
CA ALA A 40 3.61 -4.55 -1.87
C ALA A 40 4.74 -4.38 -0.85
N ARG A 41 5.64 -3.43 -1.10
CA ARG A 41 6.75 -3.13 -0.18
C ARG A 41 6.23 -2.61 1.15
N ILE A 42 5.25 -1.70 1.12
CA ILE A 42 4.62 -1.16 2.34
C ILE A 42 3.89 -2.27 3.10
N GLN A 43 3.19 -3.15 2.39
CA GLN A 43 2.51 -4.29 3.01
C GLN A 43 3.51 -5.16 3.77
N SER A 44 4.61 -5.53 3.11
CA SER A 44 5.65 -6.36 3.72
C SER A 44 6.29 -5.68 4.92
N LEU A 45 6.58 -4.39 4.80
CA LEU A 45 7.20 -3.63 5.88
C LEU A 45 6.27 -3.52 7.09
N ALA A 46 4.98 -3.32 6.87
CA ALA A 46 4.01 -3.28 7.95
C ALA A 46 3.91 -4.63 8.65
N GLU A 47 3.90 -5.72 7.88
CA GLU A 47 3.85 -7.07 8.46
C GLU A 47 5.07 -7.36 9.33
N GLU A 48 6.26 -6.94 8.89
CA GLU A 48 7.47 -7.05 9.69
C GLU A 48 7.40 -6.20 10.96
N THR A 49 6.92 -4.96 10.81
CA THR A 49 6.88 -4.01 11.92
C THR A 49 5.98 -4.47 13.05
N PHE A 50 4.81 -4.97 12.70
CA PHE A 50 3.83 -5.42 13.70
C PHE A 50 3.99 -6.89 14.08
N ASP A 51 4.75 -7.64 13.30
CA ASP A 51 4.96 -9.09 13.46
C ASP A 51 3.63 -9.84 13.51
N ASP A 52 2.64 -9.36 12.78
CA ASP A 52 1.27 -9.88 12.76
C ASP A 52 0.57 -9.37 11.50
N PRO A 53 0.34 -10.24 10.51
CA PRO A 53 -0.29 -9.82 9.26
C PRO A 53 -1.68 -9.19 9.44
N GLU A 54 -2.47 -9.70 10.38
CA GLU A 54 -3.81 -9.14 10.62
C GLU A 54 -3.73 -7.72 11.19
N LYS A 55 -2.82 -7.51 12.14
CA LYS A 55 -2.61 -6.20 12.73
C LYS A 55 -2.08 -5.20 11.71
N ALA A 56 -1.15 -5.65 10.87
CA ALA A 56 -0.61 -4.84 9.79
C ALA A 56 -1.70 -4.43 8.82
N ASN A 57 -2.55 -5.38 8.42
CA ASN A 57 -3.66 -5.12 7.51
C ASN A 57 -4.65 -4.10 8.08
N ARG A 58 -4.96 -4.20 9.35
CA ARG A 58 -5.85 -3.24 10.02
C ARG A 58 -5.24 -1.85 10.04
N TRP A 59 -3.96 -1.76 10.41
CA TRP A 59 -3.26 -0.48 10.47
C TRP A 59 -3.20 0.20 9.11
N LEU A 60 -2.88 -0.56 8.07
CA LEU A 60 -2.77 -0.03 6.71
C LEU A 60 -4.08 0.57 6.19
N ARG A 61 -5.20 0.13 6.74
CA ARG A 61 -6.55 0.56 6.31
C ARG A 61 -7.22 1.49 7.30
N MET A 62 -6.56 1.80 8.41
CA MET A 62 -7.10 2.64 9.48
C MET A 62 -6.92 4.12 9.14
N GLU A 63 -7.96 4.91 9.31
CA GLU A 63 -7.86 6.36 9.15
C GLU A 63 -7.10 6.94 10.33
N LEU A 64 -5.98 7.60 10.05
CA LEU A 64 -5.10 8.14 11.10
C LEU A 64 -5.14 9.66 11.11
N ALA A 65 -5.34 10.24 12.29
CA ALA A 65 -5.36 11.69 12.45
C ALA A 65 -4.04 12.32 11.99
N GLU A 66 -2.92 11.66 12.25
CA GLU A 66 -1.60 12.13 11.84
C GLU A 66 -1.41 12.17 10.33
N LEU A 67 -2.29 11.50 9.58
CA LEU A 67 -2.31 11.51 8.13
C LEU A 67 -3.49 12.32 7.58
N GLY A 68 -4.01 13.23 8.37
CA GLY A 68 -5.15 14.05 7.96
C GLY A 68 -6.44 13.26 7.82
N GLY A 69 -6.57 12.14 8.53
CA GLY A 69 -7.74 11.28 8.45
C GLY A 69 -7.68 10.23 7.35
N GLU A 70 -6.54 10.16 6.65
CA GLU A 70 -6.35 9.19 5.56
C GLU A 70 -5.75 7.89 6.08
N ALA A 71 -6.00 6.80 5.37
CA ALA A 71 -5.38 5.52 5.67
C ALA A 71 -3.97 5.45 5.07
N PRO A 72 -3.05 4.71 5.70
CA PRO A 72 -1.69 4.55 5.17
C PRO A 72 -1.65 4.07 3.71
N LEU A 73 -2.50 3.14 3.31
CA LEU A 73 -2.54 2.69 1.91
C LEU A 73 -2.91 3.81 0.96
N THR A 74 -3.81 4.69 1.36
CA THR A 74 -4.21 5.84 0.56
C THR A 74 -3.05 6.81 0.38
N VAL A 75 -2.33 7.09 1.46
CA VAL A 75 -1.16 7.98 1.44
C VAL A 75 -0.03 7.39 0.60
N ALA A 76 0.14 6.08 0.61
CA ALA A 76 1.22 5.39 -0.07
C ALA A 76 1.05 5.27 -1.59
N GLN A 77 0.05 5.91 -2.17
CA GLN A 77 -0.15 5.89 -3.63
C GLN A 77 0.92 6.66 -4.39
N THR A 78 1.57 7.61 -3.74
CA THR A 78 2.66 8.39 -4.32
C THR A 78 3.99 8.01 -3.71
N GLU A 79 5.09 8.32 -4.40
CA GLU A 79 6.43 8.08 -3.87
C GLU A 79 6.66 8.86 -2.58
N ALA A 80 6.26 10.13 -2.55
CA ALA A 80 6.40 10.97 -1.35
C ALA A 80 5.58 10.40 -0.18
N GLY A 81 4.35 9.96 -0.46
CA GLY A 81 3.49 9.36 0.56
C GLY A 81 4.06 8.04 1.08
N THR A 82 4.62 7.23 0.19
CA THR A 82 5.28 5.98 0.56
C THR A 82 6.40 6.23 1.58
N ARG A 83 7.20 7.27 1.36
CA ARG A 83 8.29 7.63 2.29
C ARG A 83 7.74 8.04 3.65
N VAL A 84 6.62 8.75 3.69
CA VAL A 84 5.97 9.11 4.94
C VAL A 84 5.58 7.86 5.72
N ILE A 85 4.95 6.89 5.05
CA ILE A 85 4.52 5.66 5.69
C ILE A 85 5.72 4.83 6.16
N GLU A 86 6.77 4.74 5.34
CA GLU A 86 8.00 4.05 5.74
C GLU A 86 8.62 4.68 6.99
N THR A 87 8.61 6.00 7.08
CA THR A 87 9.13 6.72 8.24
C THR A 87 8.30 6.42 9.49
N ILE A 88 6.98 6.41 9.36
CA ILE A 88 6.09 6.09 10.49
C ILE A 88 6.33 4.66 10.97
N LEU A 89 6.40 3.71 10.05
CA LEU A 89 6.66 2.31 10.40
C LEU A 89 8.03 2.15 11.07
N GLY A 90 9.03 2.87 10.58
CA GLY A 90 10.35 2.89 11.20
C GLY A 90 10.33 3.38 12.64
N LYS A 91 9.56 4.43 12.91
CA LYS A 91 9.41 4.96 14.26
C LYS A 91 8.69 3.97 15.19
N ILE A 92 7.68 3.30 14.68
CA ILE A 92 6.96 2.27 15.45
C ILE A 92 7.90 1.11 15.80
N ALA A 93 8.66 0.64 14.82
CA ALA A 93 9.61 -0.45 15.02
C ALA A 93 10.71 -0.05 16.02
N TRP A 94 11.23 1.16 15.90
CA TRP A 94 12.25 1.68 16.81
C TRP A 94 11.72 1.82 18.23
N GLY A 95 10.50 2.37 18.37
CA GLY A 95 9.87 2.52 19.67
C GLY A 95 9.59 1.18 20.35
N ALA A 96 9.20 0.17 19.55
CA ALA A 96 8.98 -1.18 20.08
C ALA A 96 10.27 -1.84 20.52
N ALA A 97 11.40 -1.50 19.88
CA ALA A 97 12.72 -2.04 20.23
C ALA A 97 13.33 -1.32 21.45
N ALA A 98 12.92 -0.12 21.70
CA ALA A 98 13.42 0.67 22.83
C ALA A 98 12.76 0.23 24.13
#